data_9818961306e5fef2103dcae9a534b27c
#
_entry.id   9818961306e5fef2103dcae9a534b27c
#
_cell.length_a   1.000
_cell.length_b   1.000
_cell.length_c   1.000
_cell.angle_alpha   90.00
_cell.angle_beta   90.00
_cell.angle_gamma   90.00
#
_symmetry.space_group_name_H-M   'P 1'
#
loop_
_entity.id
_entity.type
_entity.pdbx_description
1 polymer ?
#
loop_
_entity_poly.entity_id
_entity_poly.type
_entity_poly.pdbx_seq_one_letter_code
_entity_poly.pdbx_strand_id
1 'polypeptide(L)'
;VKKLTSHNIQSGLYISLQSTSTKVLENIKRKNLKINKIGDLNDLAKENSMPLLTDLILGMPGETPQSWIKNIENVFKNDITNMDVYYLQLLVNAPMNVDQKEEYTLETFGAYDYFYETNVETIQKEIEAGVAESIQVIKSSNTMNHDELLDASIFSWFVLGTHCLGLSHLLAHYLHNTNGIKYTDFYLGLMDYLKEHDSNFNTWIDEYGAKDIRILRTYFGNIDIRHH
;
A
#
# COMPACT_ATOMS: atom_id res chain seq x y z
N VAL A 1 0.94 15.06 19.72
CA VAL A 1 -0.02 15.18 18.61
C VAL A 1 -1.05 16.25 18.93
N LYS A 2 -1.93 16.14 19.96
CA LYS A 2 -2.98 17.14 20.30
C LYS A 2 -2.49 18.58 20.23
N LYS A 3 -1.31 18.89 20.81
CA LYS A 3 -0.73 20.24 20.80
C LYS A 3 -0.35 20.70 19.38
N LEU A 4 0.10 19.79 18.52
CA LEU A 4 0.47 20.11 17.13
C LEU A 4 -0.78 20.35 16.29
N THR A 5 -1.82 19.52 16.49
CA THR A 5 -3.11 19.66 15.79
C THR A 5 -3.80 20.96 16.15
N SER A 6 -3.80 21.36 17.44
CA SER A 6 -4.38 22.63 17.87
C SER A 6 -3.70 23.88 17.27
N HIS A 7 -2.52 23.72 16.69
CA HIS A 7 -1.79 24.78 15.99
C HIS A 7 -1.75 24.58 14.47
N ASN A 8 -2.58 23.68 13.93
CA ASN A 8 -2.62 23.32 12.49
C ASN A 8 -1.27 22.86 11.91
N ILE A 9 -0.40 22.25 12.76
CA ILE A 9 0.91 21.74 12.33
C ILE A 9 0.80 20.28 11.87
N GLN A 10 -0.18 19.53 12.38
CA GLN A 10 -0.42 18.13 12.02
C GLN A 10 -1.91 17.88 11.88
N SER A 11 -2.32 17.34 10.73
CA SER A 11 -3.72 17.09 10.37
C SER A 11 -4.23 15.69 10.75
N GLY A 12 -3.36 14.76 11.17
CA GLY A 12 -3.76 13.39 11.51
C GLY A 12 -2.74 12.65 12.36
N LEU A 13 -3.13 11.46 12.84
CA LEU A 13 -2.24 10.52 13.54
C LEU A 13 -1.79 9.44 12.56
N TYR A 14 -0.50 9.34 12.32
CA TYR A 14 0.10 8.35 11.42
C TYR A 14 0.71 7.19 12.20
N ILE A 15 0.35 5.96 11.84
CA ILE A 15 0.87 4.72 12.44
C ILE A 15 1.43 3.83 11.34
N SER A 16 2.74 3.68 11.27
CA SER A 16 3.39 2.78 10.32
C SER A 16 3.22 1.31 10.72
N LEU A 17 2.20 0.63 10.19
CA LEU A 17 1.99 -0.79 10.43
C LEU A 17 2.88 -1.66 9.55
N GLN A 18 3.10 -1.28 8.30
CA GLN A 18 3.80 -2.00 7.23
C GLN A 18 3.17 -3.36 6.90
N SER A 19 2.74 -4.13 7.87
CA SER A 19 1.98 -5.38 7.75
C SER A 19 1.22 -5.64 9.06
N THR A 20 0.12 -6.36 8.99
CA THR A 20 -0.61 -6.89 10.16
C THR A 20 -0.39 -8.40 10.34
N SER A 21 0.36 -9.04 9.44
CA SER A 21 0.69 -10.46 9.49
C SER A 21 1.79 -10.72 10.51
N THR A 22 1.50 -11.49 11.55
CA THR A 22 2.50 -11.87 12.57
C THR A 22 3.71 -12.55 11.95
N LYS A 23 3.48 -13.47 10.99
CA LYS A 23 4.55 -14.18 10.29
C LYS A 23 5.47 -13.24 9.51
N VAL A 24 4.89 -12.29 8.76
CA VAL A 24 5.66 -11.29 8.01
C VAL A 24 6.46 -10.42 8.96
N LEU A 25 5.84 -9.92 10.04
CA LEU A 25 6.52 -9.11 11.04
C LEU A 25 7.67 -9.85 11.75
N GLU A 26 7.49 -11.14 12.04
CA GLU A 26 8.56 -11.98 12.59
C GLU A 26 9.73 -12.14 11.61
N ASN A 27 9.43 -12.39 10.33
CA ASN A 27 10.46 -12.51 9.29
C ASN A 27 11.32 -11.25 9.17
N ILE A 28 10.69 -10.07 9.21
CA ILE A 28 11.41 -8.79 9.14
C ILE A 28 11.90 -8.30 10.51
N LYS A 29 11.78 -9.13 11.57
CA LYS A 29 12.20 -8.84 12.95
C LYS A 29 11.59 -7.55 13.51
N ARG A 30 10.34 -7.26 13.13
CA ARG A 30 9.60 -6.06 13.56
C ARG A 30 8.51 -6.41 14.59
N LYS A 31 8.33 -5.54 15.56
CA LYS A 31 7.21 -5.59 16.50
C LYS A 31 6.31 -4.40 16.27
N ASN A 32 5.08 -4.65 15.85
CA ASN A 32 4.04 -3.63 15.77
C ASN A 32 3.35 -3.39 17.12
N LEU A 33 2.61 -2.30 17.18
CA LEU A 33 1.63 -2.11 18.26
C LEU A 33 0.63 -3.28 18.24
N LYS A 34 0.22 -3.74 19.41
CA LYS A 34 -0.82 -4.76 19.50
C LYS A 34 -2.13 -4.20 18.93
N ILE A 35 -2.90 -5.05 18.23
CA ILE A 35 -4.15 -4.64 17.55
C ILE A 35 -5.14 -3.94 18.50
N ASN A 36 -5.26 -4.40 19.75
CA ASN A 36 -6.10 -3.73 20.75
C ASN A 36 -5.64 -2.29 21.05
N LYS A 37 -4.34 -1.98 20.97
CA LYS A 37 -3.84 -0.61 21.13
C LYS A 37 -4.11 0.27 19.92
N ILE A 38 -4.31 -0.32 18.75
CA ILE A 38 -4.74 0.44 17.55
C ILE A 38 -6.18 0.93 17.75
N GLY A 39 -7.07 0.10 18.31
CA GLY A 39 -8.41 0.52 18.71
C GLY A 39 -8.40 1.69 19.67
N ASP A 40 -7.61 1.60 20.77
CA ASP A 40 -7.45 2.70 21.74
C ASP A 40 -6.96 4.00 21.09
N LEU A 41 -6.03 3.88 20.12
CA LEU A 41 -5.52 5.05 19.38
C LEU A 41 -6.55 5.62 18.41
N ASN A 42 -7.36 4.76 17.80
CA ASN A 42 -8.44 5.19 16.93
C ASN A 42 -9.51 5.95 17.72
N ASP A 43 -9.91 5.46 18.88
CA ASP A 43 -10.85 6.15 19.75
C ASP A 43 -10.31 7.52 20.18
N LEU A 44 -9.03 7.58 20.56
CA LEU A 44 -8.36 8.83 20.88
C LEU A 44 -8.29 9.80 19.68
N ALA A 45 -8.08 9.27 18.47
CA ALA A 45 -8.06 10.07 17.24
C ALA A 45 -9.47 10.65 16.95
N LYS A 46 -10.51 9.82 17.07
CA LYS A 46 -11.93 10.24 16.93
C LYS A 46 -12.32 11.31 17.93
N GLU A 47 -11.99 11.12 19.21
CA GLU A 47 -12.25 12.12 20.28
C GLU A 47 -11.63 13.50 20.00
N ASN A 48 -10.56 13.53 19.20
CA ASN A 48 -9.86 14.77 18.87
C ASN A 48 -10.07 15.21 17.42
N SER A 49 -11.05 14.61 16.71
CA SER A 49 -11.36 14.90 15.29
C SER A 49 -10.13 14.80 14.39
N MET A 50 -9.26 13.82 14.66
CA MET A 50 -8.06 13.56 13.89
C MET A 50 -8.24 12.28 13.09
N PRO A 51 -7.98 12.26 11.77
CA PRO A 51 -7.94 11.02 11.02
C PRO A 51 -6.78 10.14 11.49
N LEU A 52 -6.98 8.83 11.51
CA LEU A 52 -5.95 7.83 11.69
C LEU A 52 -5.51 7.32 10.32
N LEU A 53 -4.22 7.40 10.06
CA LEU A 53 -3.60 6.98 8.80
C LEU A 53 -2.58 5.87 9.05
N THR A 54 -2.38 5.00 8.07
CA THR A 54 -1.35 3.95 8.14
C THR A 54 -0.67 3.75 6.80
N ASP A 55 0.45 3.03 6.82
CA ASP A 55 1.10 2.49 5.65
C ASP A 55 1.18 0.97 5.70
N LEU A 56 1.11 0.35 4.53
CA LEU A 56 1.40 -1.05 4.29
C LEU A 56 2.52 -1.16 3.25
N ILE A 57 3.32 -2.22 3.35
CA ILE A 57 4.39 -2.50 2.37
C ILE A 57 4.10 -3.85 1.71
N LEU A 58 3.82 -3.82 0.42
CA LEU A 58 3.54 -5.00 -0.41
C LEU A 58 4.83 -5.72 -0.80
N GLY A 59 4.80 -7.03 -0.75
CA GLY A 59 5.88 -7.91 -1.19
C GLY A 59 6.94 -8.21 -0.13
N MET A 60 6.60 -8.06 1.14
CA MET A 60 7.49 -8.39 2.26
C MET A 60 7.81 -9.90 2.34
N PRO A 61 8.96 -10.30 2.92
CA PRO A 61 9.35 -11.69 3.11
C PRO A 61 8.27 -12.55 3.77
N GLY A 62 7.81 -13.60 3.09
CA GLY A 62 6.79 -14.52 3.58
C GLY A 62 5.34 -13.99 3.45
N GLU A 63 5.14 -12.86 2.79
CA GLU A 63 3.81 -12.39 2.42
C GLU A 63 3.22 -13.24 1.30
N THR A 64 1.91 -13.49 1.37
CA THR A 64 1.14 -14.21 0.35
C THR A 64 -0.02 -13.34 -0.11
N PRO A 65 -0.64 -13.59 -1.28
CA PRO A 65 -1.83 -12.86 -1.70
C PRO A 65 -2.93 -12.82 -0.62
N GLN A 66 -3.14 -13.94 0.06
CA GLN A 66 -4.15 -14.05 1.12
C GLN A 66 -3.79 -13.23 2.36
N SER A 67 -2.49 -13.20 2.74
CA SER A 67 -2.05 -12.38 3.88
C SER A 67 -2.14 -10.89 3.54
N TRP A 68 -1.92 -10.51 2.28
CA TRP A 68 -2.09 -9.15 1.80
C TRP A 68 -3.55 -8.67 1.88
N ILE A 69 -4.48 -9.44 1.33
CA ILE A 69 -5.92 -9.16 1.44
C ILE A 69 -6.33 -9.02 2.91
N LYS A 70 -5.81 -9.90 3.78
CA LYS A 70 -6.09 -9.82 5.22
C LYS A 70 -5.47 -8.58 5.88
N ASN A 71 -4.34 -8.08 5.42
CA ASN A 71 -3.76 -6.83 5.91
C ASN A 71 -4.74 -5.67 5.68
N ILE A 72 -5.27 -5.54 4.47
CA ILE A 72 -6.24 -4.50 4.09
C ILE A 72 -7.53 -4.65 4.93
N GLU A 73 -8.07 -5.87 5.05
CA GLU A 73 -9.23 -6.13 5.90
C GLU A 73 -9.00 -5.69 7.36
N ASN A 74 -7.82 -5.98 7.91
CA ASN A 74 -7.48 -5.61 9.27
C ASN A 74 -7.36 -4.08 9.45
N VAL A 75 -6.87 -3.37 8.44
CA VAL A 75 -6.83 -1.90 8.47
C VAL A 75 -8.25 -1.35 8.59
N PHE A 76 -9.16 -1.77 7.72
CA PHE A 76 -10.52 -1.24 7.70
C PHE A 76 -11.36 -1.67 8.92
N LYS A 77 -11.19 -2.89 9.42
CA LYS A 77 -11.84 -3.36 10.66
C LYS A 77 -11.45 -2.57 11.90
N ASN A 78 -10.31 -1.91 11.89
CA ASN A 78 -9.87 -1.02 12.95
C ASN A 78 -10.26 0.45 12.66
N ASP A 79 -11.20 0.67 11.75
CA ASP A 79 -11.69 2.01 11.34
C ASP A 79 -10.58 2.95 10.88
N ILE A 80 -9.47 2.41 10.37
CA ILE A 80 -8.45 3.19 9.70
C ILE A 80 -8.94 3.39 8.27
N THR A 81 -9.43 4.57 7.96
CA THR A 81 -10.07 4.87 6.67
C THR A 81 -9.09 5.28 5.59
N ASN A 82 -7.86 5.60 5.98
CA ASN A 82 -6.85 6.08 5.03
C ASN A 82 -5.55 5.30 5.21
N MET A 83 -5.02 4.79 4.10
CA MET A 83 -3.76 4.05 4.09
C MET A 83 -2.95 4.39 2.85
N ASP A 84 -1.63 4.32 2.97
CA ASP A 84 -0.69 4.32 1.86
C ASP A 84 -0.21 2.89 1.61
N VAL A 85 0.03 2.54 0.36
CA VAL A 85 0.61 1.25 -0.02
C VAL A 85 1.93 1.50 -0.74
N TYR A 86 3.01 0.98 -0.16
CA TYR A 86 4.35 1.02 -0.73
C TYR A 86 4.77 -0.36 -1.20
N TYR A 87 5.64 -0.42 -2.21
CA TYR A 87 6.32 -1.65 -2.58
C TYR A 87 7.58 -1.82 -1.76
N LEU A 88 7.89 -3.08 -1.42
CA LEU A 88 9.16 -3.38 -0.77
C LEU A 88 10.33 -2.91 -1.63
N GLN A 89 11.20 -2.12 -1.01
CA GLN A 89 12.48 -1.70 -1.57
C GLN A 89 13.62 -2.34 -0.79
N LEU A 90 14.55 -2.96 -1.51
CA LEU A 90 15.74 -3.51 -0.89
C LEU A 90 16.83 -2.43 -0.82
N LEU A 91 17.01 -1.88 0.36
CA LEU A 91 18.08 -0.92 0.62
C LEU A 91 19.44 -1.64 0.67
N VAL A 92 20.46 -1.05 0.09
CA VAL A 92 21.79 -1.67 -0.16
C VAL A 92 22.37 -2.33 1.09
N ASN A 93 22.30 -1.70 2.25
CA ASN A 93 22.89 -2.17 3.50
C ASN A 93 21.86 -2.72 4.51
N ALA A 94 20.62 -2.94 4.09
CA ALA A 94 19.60 -3.48 4.99
C ALA A 94 19.77 -5.01 5.14
N PRO A 95 19.56 -5.57 6.35
CA PRO A 95 19.62 -7.02 6.56
C PRO A 95 18.75 -7.81 5.57
N MET A 96 17.65 -7.26 5.15
CA MET A 96 16.74 -7.88 4.17
C MET A 96 17.41 -8.09 2.82
N ASN A 97 18.26 -7.18 2.37
CA ASN A 97 18.99 -7.31 1.12
C ASN A 97 20.23 -8.22 1.26
N VAL A 98 20.88 -8.21 2.43
CA VAL A 98 22.11 -8.96 2.68
C VAL A 98 21.81 -10.41 3.07
N ASP A 99 20.90 -10.63 4.03
CA ASP A 99 20.70 -11.92 4.67
C ASP A 99 19.43 -12.64 4.17
N GLN A 100 18.36 -11.90 3.84
CA GLN A 100 17.05 -12.47 3.57
C GLN A 100 16.70 -12.58 2.08
N LYS A 101 17.48 -11.94 1.22
CA LYS A 101 17.23 -11.94 -0.22
C LYS A 101 17.26 -13.36 -0.79
N GLU A 102 18.23 -14.17 -0.42
CA GLU A 102 18.34 -15.56 -0.84
C GLU A 102 17.31 -16.45 -0.14
N GLU A 103 17.14 -16.29 1.18
CA GLU A 103 16.20 -17.09 1.99
C GLU A 103 14.77 -17.03 1.45
N TYR A 104 14.31 -15.83 1.07
CA TYR A 104 12.96 -15.62 0.55
C TYR A 104 12.88 -15.52 -0.96
N THR A 105 14.00 -15.77 -1.68
CA THR A 105 14.08 -15.69 -3.14
C THR A 105 13.52 -14.34 -3.65
N LEU A 106 13.98 -13.24 -3.04
CA LEU A 106 13.50 -11.90 -3.39
C LEU A 106 14.10 -11.47 -4.73
N GLU A 107 13.30 -11.51 -5.78
CA GLU A 107 13.65 -10.95 -7.07
C GLU A 107 13.28 -9.47 -7.11
N THR A 108 14.15 -8.66 -7.70
CA THR A 108 13.95 -7.22 -7.80
C THR A 108 14.24 -6.73 -9.21
N PHE A 109 13.74 -5.55 -9.53
CA PHE A 109 14.18 -4.78 -10.68
C PHE A 109 14.68 -3.40 -10.22
N GLY A 110 15.59 -2.81 -10.99
CA GLY A 110 16.05 -1.45 -10.77
C GLY A 110 14.99 -0.46 -11.26
N ALA A 111 14.62 0.48 -10.39
CA ALA A 111 13.77 1.61 -10.74
C ALA A 111 14.48 2.90 -10.37
N TYR A 112 14.38 3.93 -11.20
CA TYR A 112 14.88 5.25 -10.84
C TYR A 112 13.96 5.91 -9.84
N ASP A 113 14.53 6.59 -8.85
CA ASP A 113 13.74 7.25 -7.81
C ASP A 113 13.28 8.64 -8.29
N TYR A 114 12.04 8.68 -8.78
CA TYR A 114 11.38 9.92 -9.22
C TYR A 114 10.72 10.69 -8.05
N PHE A 115 10.94 10.27 -6.81
CA PHE A 115 10.21 10.81 -5.67
C PHE A 115 10.52 12.29 -5.39
N TYR A 116 11.73 12.73 -5.73
CA TYR A 116 12.21 14.08 -5.46
C TYR A 116 12.35 14.94 -6.72
N GLU A 117 12.26 14.34 -7.90
CA GLU A 117 12.42 15.05 -9.17
C GLU A 117 11.13 14.92 -9.99
N THR A 118 10.47 16.04 -10.22
CA THR A 118 9.22 16.11 -11.00
C THR A 118 9.48 16.32 -12.50
N ASN A 119 10.72 16.56 -12.88
CA ASN A 119 11.09 16.84 -14.25
C ASN A 119 11.71 15.61 -14.93
N VAL A 120 10.93 14.96 -15.79
CA VAL A 120 11.34 13.77 -16.55
C VAL A 120 12.61 14.04 -17.39
N GLU A 121 12.78 15.27 -17.92
CA GLU A 121 13.97 15.63 -18.71
C GLU A 121 15.24 15.66 -17.85
N THR A 122 15.15 16.09 -16.59
CA THR A 122 16.29 16.08 -15.67
C THR A 122 16.73 14.64 -15.39
N ILE A 123 15.78 13.76 -15.09
CA ILE A 123 16.09 12.36 -14.84
C ILE A 123 16.69 11.69 -16.08
N GLN A 124 16.16 11.96 -17.25
CA GLN A 124 16.72 11.43 -18.50
C GLN A 124 18.19 11.87 -18.68
N LYS A 125 18.51 13.12 -18.40
CA LYS A 125 19.90 13.64 -18.44
C LYS A 125 20.79 12.97 -17.40
N GLU A 126 20.27 12.72 -16.20
CA GLU A 126 21.01 12.00 -15.15
C GLU A 126 21.28 10.55 -15.52
N ILE A 127 20.29 9.87 -16.14
CA ILE A 127 20.45 8.51 -16.68
C ILE A 127 21.54 8.49 -17.75
N GLU A 128 21.49 9.41 -18.71
CA GLU A 128 22.47 9.53 -19.80
C GLU A 128 23.88 9.88 -19.28
N ALA A 129 23.95 10.67 -18.22
CA ALA A 129 25.21 10.99 -17.54
C ALA A 129 25.74 9.86 -16.63
N GLY A 130 24.94 8.81 -16.39
CA GLY A 130 25.30 7.70 -15.50
C GLY A 130 25.35 8.05 -14.01
N VAL A 131 24.65 9.11 -13.60
CA VAL A 131 24.58 9.58 -12.20
C VAL A 131 23.23 9.38 -11.56
N ALA A 132 22.21 8.91 -12.29
CA ALA A 132 20.89 8.65 -11.74
C ALA A 132 20.93 7.53 -10.70
N GLU A 133 20.33 7.78 -9.54
CA GLU A 133 20.20 6.78 -8.49
C GLU A 133 19.07 5.80 -8.83
N SER A 134 19.35 4.52 -8.64
CA SER A 134 18.37 3.45 -8.79
C SER A 134 18.10 2.76 -7.47
N ILE A 135 16.84 2.43 -7.25
CA ILE A 135 16.38 1.63 -6.12
C ILE A 135 15.99 0.22 -6.60
N GLN A 136 16.17 -0.77 -5.74
CA GLN A 136 15.75 -2.14 -6.01
C GLN A 136 14.34 -2.36 -5.45
N VAL A 137 13.37 -2.51 -6.35
CA VAL A 137 11.96 -2.74 -6.00
C VAL A 137 11.64 -4.22 -6.17
N ILE A 138 10.83 -4.77 -5.28
CA ILE A 138 10.40 -6.16 -5.33
C ILE A 138 9.66 -6.48 -6.63
N LYS A 139 9.95 -7.64 -7.20
CA LYS A 139 9.28 -8.21 -8.36
C LYS A 139 8.57 -9.52 -8.02
N SER A 140 9.18 -10.34 -7.20
CA SER A 140 8.61 -11.61 -6.74
C SER A 140 9.34 -12.13 -5.50
N SER A 141 8.73 -13.11 -4.85
CA SER A 141 9.33 -13.88 -3.76
C SER A 141 8.93 -15.35 -3.87
N ASN A 142 9.47 -16.21 -2.99
CA ASN A 142 9.06 -17.61 -2.91
C ASN A 142 7.62 -17.84 -2.40
N THR A 143 6.92 -16.79 -1.93
CA THR A 143 5.55 -16.86 -1.41
C THR A 143 4.56 -16.00 -2.19
N MET A 144 5.02 -15.21 -3.15
CA MET A 144 4.21 -14.37 -4.01
C MET A 144 4.96 -14.17 -5.33
N ASN A 145 4.49 -14.80 -6.39
CA ASN A 145 5.08 -14.65 -7.72
C ASN A 145 4.75 -13.27 -8.33
N HIS A 146 5.29 -12.98 -9.51
CA HIS A 146 5.13 -11.67 -10.15
C HIS A 146 3.66 -11.32 -10.45
N ASP A 147 2.90 -12.27 -11.00
CA ASP A 147 1.50 -12.03 -11.37
C ASP A 147 0.64 -11.84 -10.12
N GLU A 148 0.87 -12.62 -9.06
CA GLU A 148 0.22 -12.46 -7.76
C GLU A 148 0.55 -11.12 -7.11
N LEU A 149 1.79 -10.64 -7.23
CA LEU A 149 2.20 -9.32 -6.74
C LEU A 149 1.49 -8.21 -7.53
N LEU A 150 1.36 -8.37 -8.84
CA LEU A 150 0.66 -7.44 -9.71
C LEU A 150 -0.83 -7.38 -9.37
N ASP A 151 -1.48 -8.52 -9.20
CA ASP A 151 -2.89 -8.61 -8.80
C ASP A 151 -3.13 -7.95 -7.43
N ALA A 152 -2.24 -8.20 -6.47
CA ALA A 152 -2.29 -7.56 -5.15
C ALA A 152 -2.11 -6.04 -5.24
N SER A 153 -1.29 -5.59 -6.16
CA SER A 153 -1.07 -4.18 -6.46
C SER A 153 -2.32 -3.53 -7.07
N ILE A 154 -2.89 -4.12 -8.10
CA ILE A 154 -4.12 -3.65 -8.76
C ILE A 154 -5.27 -3.57 -7.74
N PHE A 155 -5.43 -4.60 -6.91
CA PHE A 155 -6.43 -4.59 -5.85
C PHE A 155 -6.19 -3.47 -4.84
N SER A 156 -4.96 -3.24 -4.44
CA SER A 156 -4.60 -2.15 -3.53
C SER A 156 -4.99 -0.79 -4.10
N TRP A 157 -4.69 -0.54 -5.36
CA TRP A 157 -5.05 0.69 -6.05
C TRP A 157 -6.55 0.88 -6.17
N PHE A 158 -7.26 -0.20 -6.52
CA PHE A 158 -8.71 -0.17 -6.57
C PHE A 158 -9.31 0.23 -5.22
N VAL A 159 -8.81 -0.34 -4.15
CA VAL A 159 -9.26 -0.03 -2.77
C VAL A 159 -8.88 1.39 -2.36
N LEU A 160 -7.66 1.85 -2.66
CA LEU A 160 -7.25 3.23 -2.40
C LEU A 160 -8.17 4.22 -3.12
N GLY A 161 -8.46 3.99 -4.40
CA GLY A 161 -9.33 4.85 -5.20
C GLY A 161 -10.80 4.85 -4.76
N THR A 162 -11.31 3.71 -4.30
CA THR A 162 -12.73 3.56 -3.98
C THR A 162 -13.05 3.76 -2.50
N HIS A 163 -12.23 3.23 -1.60
CA HIS A 163 -12.42 3.35 -0.15
C HIS A 163 -11.78 4.62 0.42
N CYS A 164 -10.47 4.77 0.25
CA CYS A 164 -9.73 5.84 0.91
C CYS A 164 -10.07 7.24 0.36
N LEU A 165 -10.41 7.35 -0.93
CA LEU A 165 -10.92 8.59 -1.52
C LEU A 165 -12.41 8.86 -1.22
N GLY A 166 -13.06 8.00 -0.46
CA GLY A 166 -14.41 8.24 0.01
C GLY A 166 -15.55 7.88 -0.96
N LEU A 167 -15.27 7.26 -2.12
CA LEU A 167 -16.29 6.96 -3.13
C LEU A 167 -17.30 5.91 -2.67
N SER A 168 -16.86 4.89 -1.94
CA SER A 168 -17.69 3.76 -1.54
C SER A 168 -17.54 3.32 -0.08
N HIS A 169 -16.70 3.99 0.72
CA HIS A 169 -16.41 3.55 2.09
C HIS A 169 -17.66 3.52 2.99
N LEU A 170 -18.58 4.47 2.83
CA LEU A 170 -19.83 4.51 3.61
C LEU A 170 -20.71 3.29 3.32
N LEU A 171 -20.81 2.88 2.04
CA LEU A 171 -21.53 1.70 1.64
C LEU A 171 -20.86 0.43 2.18
N ALA A 172 -19.54 0.31 2.04
CA ALA A 172 -18.77 -0.80 2.55
C ALA A 172 -18.92 -0.92 4.08
N HIS A 173 -18.84 0.19 4.80
CA HIS A 173 -19.04 0.26 6.25
C HIS A 173 -20.48 -0.15 6.65
N TYR A 174 -21.49 0.34 5.94
CA TYR A 174 -22.87 -0.06 6.16
C TYR A 174 -23.07 -1.57 5.98
N LEU A 175 -22.61 -2.13 4.87
CA LEU A 175 -22.72 -3.56 4.57
C LEU A 175 -21.94 -4.41 5.60
N HIS A 176 -20.79 -3.94 6.03
CA HIS A 176 -20.03 -4.61 7.08
C HIS A 176 -20.82 -4.68 8.40
N ASN A 177 -21.36 -3.56 8.85
CA ASN A 177 -22.05 -3.47 10.13
C ASN A 177 -23.44 -4.12 10.16
N THR A 178 -24.16 -4.10 9.03
CA THR A 178 -25.54 -4.64 8.97
C THR A 178 -25.60 -6.08 8.52
N ASN A 179 -24.72 -6.49 7.62
CA ASN A 179 -24.76 -7.81 6.97
C ASN A 179 -23.54 -8.68 7.27
N GLY A 180 -22.55 -8.17 8.00
CA GLY A 180 -21.32 -8.89 8.31
C GLY A 180 -20.40 -9.14 7.10
N ILE A 181 -20.63 -8.44 5.98
CA ILE A 181 -19.79 -8.57 4.78
C ILE A 181 -18.41 -7.99 5.09
N LYS A 182 -17.35 -8.74 4.80
CA LYS A 182 -16.00 -8.20 4.95
C LYS A 182 -15.76 -7.09 3.94
N TYR A 183 -14.97 -6.08 4.33
CA TYR A 183 -14.60 -5.00 3.42
C TYR A 183 -13.92 -5.53 2.15
N THR A 184 -12.99 -6.45 2.30
CA THR A 184 -12.27 -7.04 1.17
C THR A 184 -13.17 -7.88 0.27
N ASP A 185 -14.14 -8.62 0.82
CA ASP A 185 -15.11 -9.39 0.02
C ASP A 185 -16.00 -8.44 -0.82
N PHE A 186 -16.40 -7.30 -0.24
CA PHE A 186 -17.13 -6.26 -0.98
C PHE A 186 -16.31 -5.69 -2.13
N TYR A 187 -15.05 -5.33 -1.91
CA TYR A 187 -14.20 -4.74 -2.95
C TYR A 187 -13.78 -5.73 -4.02
N LEU A 188 -13.51 -6.98 -3.67
CA LEU A 188 -13.26 -8.05 -4.64
C LEU A 188 -14.49 -8.28 -5.52
N GLY A 189 -15.68 -8.38 -4.92
CA GLY A 189 -16.92 -8.54 -5.67
C GLY A 189 -17.25 -7.34 -6.57
N LEU A 190 -16.98 -6.12 -6.10
CA LEU A 190 -17.13 -4.91 -6.92
C LEU A 190 -16.15 -4.89 -8.10
N MET A 191 -14.90 -5.29 -7.86
CA MET A 191 -13.88 -5.37 -8.92
C MET A 191 -14.24 -6.42 -9.96
N ASP A 192 -14.74 -7.59 -9.55
CA ASP A 192 -15.20 -8.65 -10.45
C ASP A 192 -16.41 -8.20 -11.26
N TYR A 193 -17.37 -7.54 -10.62
CA TYR A 193 -18.51 -6.95 -11.32
C TYR A 193 -18.09 -5.95 -12.39
N LEU A 194 -17.14 -5.07 -12.10
CA LEU A 194 -16.64 -4.09 -13.06
C LEU A 194 -15.88 -4.76 -14.21
N LYS A 195 -15.11 -5.81 -13.93
CA LYS A 195 -14.46 -6.60 -15.00
C LYS A 195 -15.44 -7.20 -15.99
N GLU A 196 -16.62 -7.61 -15.52
CA GLU A 196 -17.66 -8.20 -16.39
C GLU A 196 -18.46 -7.15 -17.16
N HIS A 197 -18.63 -5.94 -16.63
CA HIS A 197 -19.62 -4.99 -17.12
C HIS A 197 -19.03 -3.66 -17.62
N ASP A 198 -17.77 -3.36 -17.37
CA ASP A 198 -17.13 -2.09 -17.76
C ASP A 198 -15.86 -2.33 -18.58
N SER A 199 -15.96 -2.07 -19.90
CA SER A 199 -14.81 -2.22 -20.80
C SER A 199 -13.69 -1.21 -20.52
N ASN A 200 -14.00 -0.02 -19.97
CA ASN A 200 -12.98 0.96 -19.61
C ASN A 200 -12.19 0.49 -18.39
N PHE A 201 -12.85 -0.19 -17.45
CA PHE A 201 -12.20 -0.80 -16.32
C PHE A 201 -11.23 -1.91 -16.75
N ASN A 202 -11.64 -2.77 -17.68
CA ASN A 202 -10.76 -3.79 -18.26
C ASN A 202 -9.56 -3.17 -18.99
N THR A 203 -9.80 -2.14 -19.80
CA THR A 203 -8.72 -1.39 -20.46
C THR A 203 -7.75 -0.81 -19.44
N TRP A 204 -8.27 -0.25 -18.34
CA TRP A 204 -7.43 0.26 -17.25
C TRP A 204 -6.61 -0.87 -16.61
N ILE A 205 -7.19 -2.03 -16.29
CA ILE A 205 -6.45 -3.19 -15.75
C ILE A 205 -5.37 -3.65 -16.72
N ASP A 206 -5.69 -3.79 -18.01
CA ASP A 206 -4.76 -4.25 -19.04
C ASP A 206 -3.60 -3.26 -19.23
N GLU A 207 -3.89 -1.98 -19.25
CA GLU A 207 -2.87 -0.93 -19.33
C GLU A 207 -1.96 -0.92 -18.10
N TYR A 208 -2.51 -1.20 -16.92
CA TYR A 208 -1.74 -1.28 -15.69
C TYR A 208 -0.99 -2.60 -15.59
N GLY A 209 -1.59 -3.72 -15.93
CA GLY A 209 -0.96 -5.03 -15.95
C GLY A 209 0.14 -5.16 -16.99
N ALA A 210 -0.03 -4.50 -18.15
CA ALA A 210 1.00 -4.47 -19.20
C ALA A 210 2.16 -3.52 -18.88
N LYS A 211 1.91 -2.52 -18.07
CA LYS A 211 2.94 -1.58 -17.61
C LYS A 211 3.54 -2.16 -16.34
N ASP A 212 4.71 -2.74 -16.46
CA ASP A 212 5.59 -3.19 -15.39
C ASP A 212 5.40 -2.30 -14.12
N ILE A 213 5.43 -2.89 -12.93
CA ILE A 213 5.37 -2.22 -11.61
C ILE A 213 6.18 -0.91 -11.55
N ARG A 214 7.22 -0.79 -12.37
CA ARG A 214 8.01 0.43 -12.60
C ARG A 214 7.18 1.67 -12.95
N ILE A 215 6.13 1.50 -13.75
CA ILE A 215 5.30 2.62 -14.24
C ILE A 215 4.23 2.99 -13.21
N LEU A 216 3.73 2.01 -12.45
CA LEU A 216 2.78 2.27 -11.37
C LEU A 216 3.35 3.31 -10.38
N ARG A 217 4.62 3.24 -10.05
CA ARG A 217 5.26 4.20 -9.17
C ARG A 217 5.44 5.59 -9.78
N THR A 218 5.70 5.67 -11.08
CA THR A 218 5.86 6.95 -11.79
C THR A 218 4.54 7.72 -11.91
N TYR A 219 3.41 7.02 -12.09
CA TYR A 219 2.09 7.67 -12.21
C TYR A 219 1.49 8.10 -10.87
N PHE A 220 1.78 7.41 -9.78
CA PHE A 220 1.11 7.58 -8.49
C PHE A 220 1.95 8.33 -7.45
N GLY A 221 3.25 8.45 -7.62
CA GLY A 221 4.08 9.35 -6.82
C GLY A 221 3.71 10.83 -7.01
N ASN A 222 2.92 11.15 -8.04
CA ASN A 222 2.46 12.51 -8.35
C ASN A 222 1.03 12.83 -7.92
N ILE A 223 0.27 11.85 -7.37
CA ILE A 223 -1.02 12.12 -6.76
C ILE A 223 -0.79 12.34 -5.26
N ASP A 224 -0.52 13.57 -4.89
CA ASP A 224 -0.48 13.97 -3.49
C ASP A 224 -1.92 13.99 -2.95
N ILE A 225 -2.36 12.86 -2.43
CA ILE A 225 -3.70 12.65 -1.83
C ILE A 225 -3.88 13.53 -0.56
N ARG A 226 -2.82 14.21 -0.10
CA ARG A 226 -2.81 14.98 1.15
C ARG A 226 -3.40 16.38 1.04
N HIS A 227 -3.89 16.79 -0.13
CA HIS A 227 -4.39 18.15 -0.38
C HIS A 227 -5.86 18.25 -0.80
N HIS A 228 -6.70 17.21 -0.52
CA HIS A 228 -8.16 17.31 -0.70
C HIS A 228 -8.93 16.98 0.55
#